data_f1013bccaf4732ce7cdad781bfa36b6c
#
_entry.id   f1013bccaf4732ce7cdad781bfa36b6c
#
_cell.length_a   1.000
_cell.length_b   1.000
_cell.length_c   1.000
_cell.angle_alpha   90.00
_cell.angle_beta   90.00
_cell.angle_gamma   90.00
#
_symmetry.space_group_name_H-M   'P 1'
#
loop_
_entity.id
_entity.type
_entity.pdbx_description
1 polymer ?
#
loop_
_entity_poly.entity_id
_entity_poly.type
_entity_poly.pdbx_seq_one_letter_code
_entity_poly.pdbx_strand_id
1 'polypeptide(L)'
;KVFLVGIQIAPAIFRPLPPWITFSMRLPLTVAALFVFLTGLTPLAGQTRVTPRPPDPKEFDFYSRGPLRPAVPRPATVLGYEPGTFHTTYGGYEKVLRAFAGATDRLKTFELGRTPEYRTLYLHAISSPANLARLDEIKSNLKRLADPRVRLSDAERDALIARTPLVVWLSYSIHGDETAAFEAGLHVLYLLLASEDKRILAALDQVVVVMNPCQNPDGHERFVAWYNTHGIGRPEPFAWEKENPWNVSGRLNHFYFDLNRDMLALSQIESKTAAAAFREWRPQVVADHHGETPSYFFPPAALPINRNLPRDDYVRWLDLFGRGNSEAFDRYGWMYFVRDTFDVFYPGYWDSWPSLHGATGMTYETEGGGKRGLRERRDDETAITLRESIAMHVTASLATLETAAQHRVRRLQDYRQFFVDALREGAAGPIRRFIFPPAVDAARLGRLVDVLERNGVELERITSPVTLHLTFDYFGNQPARRDLPAGTLVVDLAQPQGRVAKALLELETPQDDA
;
A
#
# COMPACT_ATOMS: atom_id res chain seq x y z
N LYS A 1 6.46 33.40 21.55
CA LYS A 1 6.06 32.89 22.87
C LYS A 1 5.53 31.49 22.66
N VAL A 2 6.31 30.52 23.10
CA VAL A 2 5.94 29.12 23.11
C VAL A 2 5.31 28.86 24.47
N PHE A 3 4.09 28.37 24.53
CA PHE A 3 3.48 27.90 25.77
C PHE A 3 3.74 26.40 25.89
N LEU A 4 4.60 26.05 26.85
CA LEU A 4 4.74 24.69 27.36
C LEU A 4 3.65 24.48 28.42
N VAL A 5 2.75 23.55 28.19
CA VAL A 5 1.82 23.06 29.24
C VAL A 5 2.53 21.94 29.98
N GLY A 6 2.98 22.22 31.20
CA GLY A 6 3.54 21.23 32.10
C GLY A 6 2.42 20.40 32.74
N ILE A 7 2.43 19.11 32.54
CA ILE A 7 1.63 18.17 33.31
C ILE A 7 2.41 17.86 34.59
N GLN A 8 1.90 18.32 35.74
CA GLN A 8 2.37 17.93 37.07
C GLN A 8 1.89 16.52 37.36
N ILE A 9 2.81 15.56 37.41
CA ILE A 9 2.54 14.23 37.96
C ILE A 9 2.80 14.29 39.46
N ALA A 10 1.78 14.06 40.27
CA ALA A 10 1.90 13.94 41.71
C ALA A 10 2.68 12.66 42.09
N PRO A 11 3.55 12.71 43.11
CA PRO A 11 4.33 11.54 43.49
C PRO A 11 3.48 10.51 44.21
N ALA A 12 3.42 9.29 43.69
CA ALA A 12 2.85 8.15 44.39
C ALA A 12 3.75 7.77 45.57
N ILE A 13 3.13 7.75 46.76
CA ILE A 13 3.76 7.38 48.02
C ILE A 13 3.97 5.87 48.03
N PHE A 14 5.21 5.43 47.93
CA PHE A 14 5.61 4.05 48.24
C PHE A 14 5.65 3.86 49.73
N ARG A 15 4.78 2.99 50.27
CA ARG A 15 4.95 2.42 51.61
C ARG A 15 5.74 1.11 51.50
N PRO A 16 6.78 0.90 52.29
CA PRO A 16 7.47 -0.40 52.35
C PRO A 16 6.66 -1.41 53.19
N LEU A 17 6.59 -2.64 52.67
CA LEU A 17 6.05 -3.79 53.38
C LEU A 17 7.07 -4.27 54.43
N PRO A 18 6.59 -4.73 55.63
CA PRO A 18 7.49 -5.21 56.67
C PRO A 18 8.03 -6.63 56.37
N PRO A 19 9.24 -6.96 56.85
CA PRO A 19 9.83 -8.29 56.67
C PRO A 19 9.29 -9.26 57.73
N TRP A 20 9.41 -10.55 57.39
CA TRP A 20 9.24 -11.72 58.24
C TRP A 20 7.86 -12.34 58.40
N ILE A 21 7.56 -13.33 57.56
CA ILE A 21 6.84 -14.53 57.95
C ILE A 21 7.55 -15.73 57.33
N THR A 22 8.36 -16.40 58.16
CA THR A 22 8.88 -17.74 57.91
C THR A 22 7.83 -18.75 58.36
N PHE A 23 7.25 -19.53 57.44
CA PHE A 23 6.48 -20.71 57.80
C PHE A 23 7.38 -21.93 57.74
N SER A 24 7.68 -22.48 58.94
CA SER A 24 8.28 -23.81 59.09
C SER A 24 7.12 -24.84 59.12
N MET A 25 7.04 -25.68 58.08
CA MET A 25 6.19 -26.87 58.13
C MET A 25 7.02 -28.05 58.62
N ARG A 26 6.68 -28.54 59.85
CA ARG A 26 7.09 -29.86 60.35
C ARG A 26 6.16 -30.92 59.79
N LEU A 27 6.69 -31.90 59.06
CA LEU A 27 6.01 -33.14 58.73
C LEU A 27 5.94 -34.04 59.97
N PRO A 28 4.84 -34.77 60.19
CA PRO A 28 4.86 -36.02 60.95
C PRO A 28 4.88 -37.22 59.98
N LEU A 29 5.87 -38.07 60.18
CA LEU A 29 5.87 -39.43 59.64
C LEU A 29 4.78 -40.25 60.32
N THR A 30 3.92 -40.93 59.52
CA THR A 30 3.21 -42.15 59.93
C THR A 30 3.05 -43.08 58.76
N VAL A 31 3.75 -44.13 58.85
CA VAL A 31 3.71 -45.54 58.45
C VAL A 31 2.52 -46.01 57.57
N ALA A 32 2.92 -46.53 56.44
CA ALA A 32 2.53 -47.73 55.72
C ALA A 32 1.08 -48.30 55.79
N ALA A 33 0.51 -48.43 54.60
CA ALA A 33 -0.18 -49.68 54.22
C ALA A 33 -0.13 -49.84 52.69
N LEU A 34 0.52 -50.90 52.30
CA LEU A 34 0.62 -51.39 50.92
C LEU A 34 -0.74 -51.97 50.52
N PHE A 35 -1.44 -51.34 49.59
CA PHE A 35 -2.54 -51.97 48.84
C PHE A 35 -2.19 -51.95 47.36
N VAL A 36 -1.76 -53.11 46.91
CA VAL A 36 -1.62 -53.37 45.47
C VAL A 36 -3.03 -53.50 44.89
N PHE A 37 -3.50 -52.47 44.21
CA PHE A 37 -4.59 -52.58 43.25
C PHE A 37 -3.98 -52.63 41.85
N LEU A 38 -3.89 -53.84 41.30
CA LEU A 38 -3.79 -54.02 39.85
C LEU A 38 -5.14 -53.65 39.26
N THR A 39 -5.33 -52.36 38.88
CA THR A 39 -6.34 -51.98 37.93
C THR A 39 -5.62 -51.56 36.66
N GLY A 40 -6.00 -52.20 35.58
CA GLY A 40 -5.42 -52.03 34.26
C GLY A 40 -5.28 -50.55 33.87
N LEU A 41 -4.04 -50.12 33.71
CA LEU A 41 -3.71 -48.94 32.93
C LEU A 41 -4.07 -49.24 31.47
N THR A 42 -5.30 -48.98 31.09
CA THR A 42 -5.56 -48.65 29.69
C THR A 42 -4.76 -47.37 29.41
N PRO A 43 -3.85 -47.37 28.43
CA PRO A 43 -3.24 -46.13 28.01
C PRO A 43 -4.40 -45.24 27.57
N LEU A 44 -4.63 -44.12 28.29
CA LEU A 44 -5.28 -42.97 27.70
C LEU A 44 -4.37 -42.59 26.53
N ALA A 45 -4.58 -43.20 25.38
CA ALA A 45 -4.21 -42.63 24.13
C ALA A 45 -4.96 -41.30 24.11
N GLY A 46 -4.27 -40.24 24.47
CA GLY A 46 -4.67 -38.91 24.09
C GLY A 46 -4.81 -38.94 22.58
N GLN A 47 -6.03 -39.26 22.13
CA GLN A 47 -6.40 -38.90 20.79
C GLN A 47 -6.33 -37.36 20.78
N THR A 48 -5.17 -36.84 20.40
CA THR A 48 -5.15 -35.61 19.66
C THR A 48 -6.16 -35.89 18.53
N ARG A 49 -7.39 -35.41 18.69
CA ARG A 49 -8.27 -35.23 17.56
C ARG A 49 -7.48 -34.28 16.66
N VAL A 50 -6.72 -34.85 15.75
CA VAL A 50 -6.37 -34.15 14.53
C VAL A 50 -7.73 -33.87 13.92
N THR A 51 -8.27 -32.68 14.18
CA THR A 51 -9.40 -32.18 13.41
C THR A 51 -8.97 -32.37 11.97
N PRO A 52 -9.76 -33.12 11.16
CA PRO A 52 -9.42 -33.24 9.76
C PRO A 52 -9.21 -31.79 9.27
N ARG A 53 -8.03 -31.54 8.73
CA ARG A 53 -7.75 -30.28 8.04
C ARG A 53 -8.95 -30.07 7.11
N PRO A 54 -9.69 -28.95 7.20
CA PRO A 54 -10.66 -28.65 6.16
C PRO A 54 -9.91 -28.82 4.85
N PRO A 55 -10.49 -29.48 3.84
CA PRO A 55 -9.81 -29.62 2.57
C PRO A 55 -9.31 -28.23 2.20
N ASP A 56 -8.00 -28.11 1.94
CA ASP A 56 -7.44 -26.87 1.44
C ASP A 56 -8.38 -26.40 0.33
N PRO A 57 -8.83 -25.13 0.35
CA PRO A 57 -9.72 -24.63 -0.68
C PRO A 57 -9.04 -24.93 -2.00
N LYS A 58 -9.61 -25.84 -2.79
CA LYS A 58 -9.08 -26.48 -3.99
C LYS A 58 -7.69 -25.97 -4.28
N GLU A 59 -6.65 -26.70 -3.93
CA GLU A 59 -5.26 -26.24 -3.87
C GLU A 59 -5.00 -25.19 -4.93
N PHE A 60 -4.78 -23.95 -4.53
CA PHE A 60 -4.53 -22.88 -5.48
C PHE A 60 -3.25 -23.23 -6.23
N ASP A 61 -3.37 -23.49 -7.51
CA ASP A 61 -2.23 -23.75 -8.35
C ASP A 61 -1.71 -22.43 -8.92
N PHE A 62 -0.58 -21.98 -8.41
CA PHE A 62 0.12 -20.78 -8.88
C PHE A 62 0.53 -20.83 -10.35
N TYR A 63 0.50 -22.00 -10.96
CA TYR A 63 0.97 -22.26 -12.32
C TYR A 63 -0.14 -22.64 -13.29
N SER A 64 -1.41 -22.58 -12.87
CA SER A 64 -2.57 -22.99 -13.68
C SER A 64 -3.08 -21.94 -14.68
N ARG A 65 -2.44 -20.76 -14.74
CA ARG A 65 -2.88 -19.68 -15.63
C ARG A 65 -2.37 -19.84 -17.05
N GLY A 66 -2.97 -20.79 -17.79
CA GLY A 66 -2.69 -21.10 -19.19
C GLY A 66 -1.37 -21.84 -19.41
N PRO A 67 -0.98 -22.08 -20.68
CA PRO A 67 0.39 -22.46 -20.97
C PRO A 67 1.35 -21.41 -20.47
N LEU A 68 2.52 -21.82 -19.97
CA LEU A 68 3.56 -20.96 -19.46
C LEU A 68 4.78 -21.03 -20.38
N ARG A 69 5.40 -19.90 -20.66
CA ARG A 69 6.65 -19.81 -21.46
C ARG A 69 7.80 -20.54 -20.75
N PRO A 70 8.36 -21.62 -21.32
CA PRO A 70 9.42 -22.39 -20.66
C PRO A 70 10.72 -21.58 -20.43
N ALA A 71 10.93 -20.52 -21.21
CA ALA A 71 12.09 -19.65 -21.08
C ALA A 71 12.07 -18.84 -19.78
N VAL A 72 10.90 -18.56 -19.19
CA VAL A 72 10.76 -17.84 -17.93
C VAL A 72 10.76 -18.84 -16.79
N PRO A 73 11.82 -18.94 -15.99
CA PRO A 73 11.90 -19.96 -14.95
C PRO A 73 10.89 -19.70 -13.82
N ARG A 74 10.33 -20.76 -13.25
CA ARG A 74 9.45 -20.65 -12.07
C ARG A 74 10.23 -20.09 -10.89
N PRO A 75 9.67 -19.17 -10.08
CA PRO A 75 10.34 -18.67 -8.88
C PRO A 75 10.83 -19.78 -7.97
N ALA A 76 10.01 -20.83 -7.75
CA ALA A 76 10.38 -21.98 -6.93
C ALA A 76 11.63 -22.72 -7.45
N THR A 77 11.82 -22.82 -8.76
CA THR A 77 13.03 -23.42 -9.34
C THR A 77 14.29 -22.59 -9.04
N VAL A 78 14.16 -21.26 -9.03
CA VAL A 78 15.29 -20.34 -8.76
C VAL A 78 15.62 -20.27 -7.28
N LEU A 79 14.58 -20.23 -6.42
CA LEU A 79 14.69 -20.11 -4.97
C LEU A 79 15.01 -21.43 -4.29
N GLY A 80 14.49 -22.55 -4.80
CA GLY A 80 14.64 -23.89 -4.22
C GLY A 80 13.51 -24.26 -3.23
N TYR A 81 12.44 -23.47 -3.16
CA TYR A 81 11.26 -23.72 -2.32
C TYR A 81 9.99 -23.18 -2.96
N GLU A 82 8.85 -23.73 -2.58
CA GLU A 82 7.52 -23.36 -3.09
C GLU A 82 6.96 -22.12 -2.34
N PRO A 83 6.05 -21.36 -2.97
CA PRO A 83 5.41 -20.19 -2.35
C PRO A 83 4.78 -20.52 -0.99
N GLY A 84 5.05 -19.65 -0.01
CA GLY A 84 4.46 -19.77 1.32
C GLY A 84 5.10 -20.81 2.24
N THR A 85 6.20 -21.47 1.83
CA THR A 85 6.95 -22.40 2.68
C THR A 85 8.11 -21.73 3.41
N PHE A 86 8.52 -20.57 2.95
CA PHE A 86 9.62 -19.80 3.50
C PHE A 86 9.45 -18.33 3.13
N HIS A 87 9.98 -17.41 3.92
CA HIS A 87 9.97 -15.99 3.56
C HIS A 87 11.14 -15.67 2.63
N THR A 88 10.83 -15.16 1.45
CA THR A 88 11.83 -14.80 0.45
C THR A 88 12.56 -13.53 0.87
N THR A 89 13.90 -13.57 0.96
CA THR A 89 14.73 -12.41 1.22
C THR A 89 14.74 -11.47 0.02
N TYR A 90 15.10 -10.19 0.22
CA TYR A 90 15.25 -9.24 -0.87
C TYR A 90 16.31 -9.70 -1.90
N GLY A 91 17.42 -10.28 -1.41
CA GLY A 91 18.43 -10.90 -2.27
C GLY A 91 17.90 -12.12 -3.05
N GLY A 92 16.98 -12.89 -2.48
CA GLY A 92 16.24 -13.96 -3.16
C GLY A 92 15.39 -13.42 -4.31
N TYR A 93 14.65 -12.35 -4.07
CA TYR A 93 13.89 -11.64 -5.10
C TYR A 93 14.81 -11.16 -6.25
N GLU A 94 15.92 -10.50 -5.94
CA GLU A 94 16.87 -10.04 -6.96
C GLU A 94 17.47 -11.20 -7.78
N LYS A 95 17.67 -12.37 -7.16
CA LYS A 95 18.09 -13.59 -7.87
C LYS A 95 17.06 -14.03 -8.90
N VAL A 96 15.76 -14.00 -8.53
CA VAL A 96 14.66 -14.33 -9.46
C VAL A 96 14.55 -13.27 -10.56
N LEU A 97 14.65 -11.98 -10.22
CA LEU A 97 14.62 -10.90 -11.19
C LEU A 97 15.74 -11.04 -12.24
N ARG A 98 16.97 -11.38 -11.82
CA ARG A 98 18.07 -11.67 -12.74
C ARG A 98 17.78 -12.86 -13.65
N ALA A 99 17.08 -13.89 -13.16
CA ALA A 99 16.69 -15.03 -13.96
C ALA A 99 15.59 -14.70 -14.99
N PHE A 100 14.76 -13.69 -14.72
CA PHE A 100 13.76 -13.18 -15.66
C PHE A 100 14.37 -12.26 -16.72
N ALA A 101 15.50 -11.60 -16.42
CA ALA A 101 16.15 -10.70 -17.34
C ALA A 101 16.60 -11.46 -18.62
N GLY A 102 16.17 -10.98 -19.78
CA GLY A 102 16.43 -11.64 -21.06
C GLY A 102 15.57 -12.87 -21.38
N ALA A 103 14.76 -13.37 -20.43
CA ALA A 103 13.86 -14.50 -20.64
C ALA A 103 12.50 -14.10 -21.23
N THR A 104 12.21 -12.81 -21.31
CA THR A 104 10.91 -12.28 -21.75
C THR A 104 11.04 -10.92 -22.41
N ASP A 105 10.13 -10.64 -23.33
CA ASP A 105 9.96 -9.36 -24.03
C ASP A 105 8.87 -8.47 -23.39
N ARG A 106 8.29 -8.91 -22.25
CA ARG A 106 7.20 -8.23 -21.56
C ARG A 106 7.65 -7.41 -20.34
N LEU A 107 8.94 -7.22 -20.12
CA LEU A 107 9.50 -6.56 -18.93
C LEU A 107 10.47 -5.45 -19.30
N LYS A 108 10.30 -4.29 -18.67
CA LYS A 108 11.34 -3.27 -18.50
C LYS A 108 11.51 -2.95 -17.04
N THR A 109 12.73 -2.98 -16.54
CA THR A 109 13.08 -2.68 -15.14
C THR A 109 13.78 -1.34 -15.06
N PHE A 110 13.40 -0.55 -14.05
CA PHE A 110 13.97 0.75 -13.71
C PHE A 110 14.48 0.72 -12.28
N GLU A 111 15.60 1.37 -12.02
CA GLU A 111 16.13 1.64 -10.70
C GLU A 111 15.72 3.06 -10.31
N LEU A 112 14.93 3.21 -9.25
CA LEU A 112 14.47 4.49 -8.75
C LEU A 112 15.48 5.17 -7.81
N GLY A 113 16.37 4.39 -7.22
CA GLY A 113 17.35 4.83 -6.23
C GLY A 113 17.78 3.69 -5.32
N ARG A 114 18.37 4.06 -4.18
CA ARG A 114 18.81 3.12 -3.16
C ARG A 114 18.32 3.55 -1.78
N THR A 115 17.99 2.56 -0.96
CA THR A 115 17.66 2.77 0.44
C THR A 115 18.88 3.17 1.26
N PRO A 116 18.72 3.61 2.52
CA PRO A 116 19.83 3.83 3.45
C PRO A 116 20.76 2.61 3.63
N GLU A 117 20.24 1.39 3.48
CA GLU A 117 21.02 0.15 3.54
C GLU A 117 21.50 -0.31 2.15
N TYR A 118 21.52 0.59 1.15
CA TYR A 118 22.01 0.39 -0.22
C TYR A 118 21.26 -0.65 -1.04
N ARG A 119 20.04 -1.06 -0.66
CA ARG A 119 19.17 -1.91 -1.51
C ARG A 119 18.58 -1.09 -2.63
N THR A 120 18.55 -1.66 -3.84
CA THR A 120 17.99 -0.99 -5.01
C THR A 120 16.47 -0.90 -4.91
N LEU A 121 15.90 0.28 -5.12
CA LEU A 121 14.46 0.47 -5.25
C LEU A 121 14.07 0.24 -6.72
N TYR A 122 13.38 -0.87 -6.99
CA TYR A 122 12.99 -1.25 -8.34
C TYR A 122 11.58 -0.78 -8.69
N LEU A 123 11.39 -0.52 -9.98
CA LEU A 123 10.09 -0.35 -10.62
C LEU A 123 10.08 -1.14 -11.92
N HIS A 124 9.02 -1.90 -12.16
CA HIS A 124 8.87 -2.71 -13.36
C HIS A 124 7.73 -2.20 -14.21
N ALA A 125 7.95 -2.04 -15.51
CA ALA A 125 6.87 -1.89 -16.47
C ALA A 125 6.66 -3.23 -17.19
N ILE A 126 5.45 -3.75 -17.08
CA ILE A 126 5.04 -5.04 -17.68
C ILE A 126 3.84 -4.78 -18.59
N SER A 127 3.93 -5.20 -19.85
CA SER A 127 2.86 -5.04 -20.83
C SER A 127 3.15 -5.90 -22.07
N SER A 128 2.30 -5.82 -23.09
CA SER A 128 2.63 -6.36 -24.41
C SER A 128 3.89 -5.68 -24.97
N PRO A 129 4.70 -6.39 -25.78
CA PRO A 129 5.89 -5.82 -26.41
C PRO A 129 5.59 -4.53 -27.19
N ALA A 130 4.44 -4.48 -27.84
CA ALA A 130 3.98 -3.30 -28.59
C ALA A 130 3.80 -2.06 -27.69
N ASN A 131 3.23 -2.23 -26.49
CA ASN A 131 3.10 -1.14 -25.51
C ASN A 131 4.46 -0.75 -24.93
N LEU A 132 5.31 -1.72 -24.60
CA LEU A 132 6.65 -1.44 -24.06
C LEU A 132 7.56 -0.71 -25.04
N ALA A 133 7.34 -0.89 -26.37
CA ALA A 133 8.10 -0.17 -27.40
C ALA A 133 7.76 1.33 -27.46
N ARG A 134 6.60 1.77 -26.94
CA ARG A 134 6.12 3.15 -27.02
C ARG A 134 5.77 3.78 -25.65
N LEU A 135 6.48 3.42 -24.59
CA LEU A 135 6.21 3.93 -23.24
C LEU A 135 6.26 5.45 -23.16
N ASP A 136 7.20 6.10 -23.86
CA ASP A 136 7.31 7.57 -23.85
C ASP A 136 6.10 8.25 -24.51
N GLU A 137 5.57 7.66 -25.59
CA GLU A 137 4.31 8.12 -26.18
C GLU A 137 3.17 7.97 -25.20
N ILE A 138 3.04 6.82 -24.51
CA ILE A 138 2.00 6.56 -23.51
C ILE A 138 2.07 7.59 -22.39
N LYS A 139 3.25 7.81 -21.80
CA LYS A 139 3.46 8.84 -20.76
C LYS A 139 3.09 10.24 -21.25
N SER A 140 3.49 10.59 -22.48
CA SER A 140 3.14 11.87 -23.10
C SER A 140 1.62 12.04 -23.28
N ASN A 141 0.94 10.99 -23.72
CA ASN A 141 -0.52 11.00 -23.88
C ASN A 141 -1.22 11.20 -22.53
N LEU A 142 -0.79 10.50 -21.49
CA LEU A 142 -1.34 10.64 -20.14
C LEU A 142 -1.08 12.03 -19.55
N LYS A 143 0.10 12.61 -19.82
CA LYS A 143 0.41 14.00 -19.44
C LYS A 143 -0.56 14.99 -20.07
N ARG A 144 -0.89 14.81 -21.37
CA ARG A 144 -1.88 15.65 -22.07
C ARG A 144 -3.30 15.46 -21.52
N LEU A 145 -3.66 14.25 -21.12
CA LEU A 145 -4.96 13.97 -20.49
C LEU A 145 -5.05 14.58 -19.08
N ALA A 146 -3.96 14.59 -18.32
CA ALA A 146 -3.91 15.10 -16.95
C ALA A 146 -3.86 16.63 -16.85
N ASP A 147 -3.65 17.35 -17.95
CA ASP A 147 -3.64 18.81 -17.95
C ASP A 147 -4.72 19.38 -18.89
N PRO A 148 -5.88 19.81 -18.35
CA PRO A 148 -6.96 20.39 -19.16
C PRO A 148 -6.60 21.70 -19.84
N ARG A 149 -5.54 22.40 -19.43
CA ARG A 149 -5.05 23.61 -20.08
C ARG A 149 -4.48 23.32 -21.47
N VAL A 150 -4.10 22.05 -21.71
CA VAL A 150 -3.81 21.56 -23.05
C VAL A 150 -5.13 21.41 -23.78
N ARG A 151 -5.38 22.34 -24.71
CA ARG A 151 -6.62 22.33 -25.52
C ARG A 151 -6.60 21.14 -26.47
N LEU A 152 -7.61 20.31 -26.37
CA LEU A 152 -7.89 19.18 -27.25
C LEU A 152 -9.31 19.33 -27.76
N SER A 153 -9.53 19.20 -29.04
CA SER A 153 -10.88 18.98 -29.58
C SER A 153 -11.43 17.64 -29.08
N ASP A 154 -12.74 17.46 -29.14
CA ASP A 154 -13.36 16.20 -28.73
C ASP A 154 -12.80 15.01 -29.54
N ALA A 155 -12.62 15.19 -30.83
CA ALA A 155 -12.06 14.16 -31.71
C ALA A 155 -10.61 13.81 -31.35
N GLU A 156 -9.77 14.81 -31.03
CA GLU A 156 -8.39 14.57 -30.60
C GLU A 156 -8.33 13.87 -29.24
N ARG A 157 -9.18 14.28 -28.30
CA ARG A 157 -9.30 13.64 -27.00
C ARG A 157 -9.69 12.18 -27.14
N ASP A 158 -10.72 11.90 -27.91
CA ASP A 158 -11.26 10.55 -28.08
C ASP A 158 -10.26 9.64 -28.82
N ALA A 159 -9.58 10.16 -29.83
CA ALA A 159 -8.48 9.46 -30.50
C ALA A 159 -7.29 9.19 -29.56
N LEU A 160 -6.99 10.13 -28.64
CA LEU A 160 -5.93 9.97 -27.65
C LEU A 160 -6.30 8.86 -26.65
N ILE A 161 -7.52 8.85 -26.14
CA ILE A 161 -8.05 7.83 -25.24
C ILE A 161 -8.09 6.46 -25.93
N ALA A 162 -8.52 6.40 -27.17
CA ALA A 162 -8.63 5.15 -27.92
C ALA A 162 -7.30 4.41 -28.04
N ARG A 163 -6.19 5.12 -28.28
CA ARG A 163 -4.86 4.52 -28.47
C ARG A 163 -4.00 4.37 -27.22
N THR A 164 -4.42 4.94 -26.08
CA THR A 164 -3.63 4.96 -24.84
C THR A 164 -4.05 3.81 -23.93
N PRO A 165 -3.16 2.89 -23.54
CA PRO A 165 -3.44 1.91 -22.50
C PRO A 165 -3.57 2.60 -21.14
N LEU A 166 -4.30 1.97 -20.19
CA LEU A 166 -4.25 2.39 -18.79
C LEU A 166 -2.88 2.08 -18.20
N VAL A 167 -2.47 2.88 -17.24
CA VAL A 167 -1.40 2.54 -16.31
C VAL A 167 -2.03 2.08 -15.00
N VAL A 168 -1.73 0.83 -14.63
CA VAL A 168 -2.14 0.21 -13.36
C VAL A 168 -0.90 0.05 -12.51
N TRP A 169 -0.87 0.70 -11.34
CA TRP A 169 0.21 0.59 -10.39
C TRP A 169 -0.13 -0.49 -9.37
N LEU A 170 0.68 -1.53 -9.30
CA LEU A 170 0.63 -2.54 -8.26
C LEU A 170 1.77 -2.32 -7.28
N SER A 171 1.43 -2.11 -6.04
CA SER A 171 2.36 -1.82 -4.95
C SER A 171 2.35 -2.95 -3.95
N TYR A 172 3.55 -3.34 -3.50
CA TYR A 172 3.72 -4.41 -2.54
C TYR A 172 4.70 -3.99 -1.44
N SER A 173 4.45 -4.48 -0.23
CA SER A 173 5.40 -4.40 0.89
C SER A 173 5.84 -2.97 1.24
N ILE A 174 4.91 -2.02 1.33
CA ILE A 174 5.16 -0.71 1.93
C ILE A 174 5.48 -0.88 3.43
N HIS A 175 4.87 -1.87 4.06
CA HIS A 175 5.30 -2.41 5.34
C HIS A 175 6.09 -3.70 5.08
N GLY A 176 7.35 -3.71 5.52
CA GLY A 176 8.29 -4.76 5.13
C GLY A 176 8.00 -6.14 5.72
N ASP A 177 7.30 -6.21 6.84
CA ASP A 177 6.92 -7.45 7.52
C ASP A 177 5.59 -8.07 7.05
N GLU A 178 4.90 -7.41 6.13
CA GLU A 178 3.70 -7.93 5.48
C GLU A 178 4.06 -8.82 4.29
N THR A 179 4.67 -9.95 4.59
CA THR A 179 5.39 -10.77 3.63
C THR A 179 4.51 -11.42 2.56
N ALA A 180 3.21 -11.66 2.83
CA ALA A 180 2.27 -12.18 1.84
C ALA A 180 2.17 -11.28 0.60
N ALA A 181 2.19 -9.95 0.81
CA ALA A 181 2.18 -8.98 -0.27
C ALA A 181 3.45 -9.09 -1.13
N PHE A 182 4.63 -9.14 -0.49
CA PHE A 182 5.91 -9.27 -1.20
C PHE A 182 5.98 -10.55 -2.04
N GLU A 183 5.65 -11.69 -1.44
CA GLU A 183 5.63 -12.99 -2.12
C GLU A 183 4.63 -13.00 -3.29
N ALA A 184 3.44 -12.40 -3.09
CA ALA A 184 2.44 -12.29 -4.16
C ALA A 184 2.96 -11.43 -5.32
N GLY A 185 3.66 -10.32 -5.04
CA GLY A 185 4.27 -9.49 -6.06
C GLY A 185 5.23 -10.26 -6.96
N LEU A 186 6.05 -11.15 -6.37
CA LEU A 186 6.94 -12.03 -7.12
C LEU A 186 6.19 -12.99 -8.04
N HIS A 187 5.08 -13.58 -7.56
CA HIS A 187 4.27 -14.51 -8.35
C HIS A 187 3.42 -13.81 -9.41
N VAL A 188 2.88 -12.63 -9.13
CA VAL A 188 2.21 -11.79 -10.13
C VAL A 188 3.18 -11.41 -11.24
N LEU A 189 4.39 -10.97 -10.89
CA LEU A 189 5.44 -10.69 -11.88
C LEU A 189 5.67 -11.91 -12.78
N TYR A 190 5.93 -13.08 -12.19
CA TYR A 190 6.12 -14.31 -12.96
C TYR A 190 4.96 -14.61 -13.90
N LEU A 191 3.71 -14.56 -13.43
CA LEU A 191 2.54 -14.87 -14.24
C LEU A 191 2.36 -13.90 -15.41
N LEU A 192 2.57 -12.61 -15.21
CA LEU A 192 2.48 -11.62 -16.27
C LEU A 192 3.57 -11.80 -17.34
N LEU A 193 4.74 -12.32 -16.96
CA LEU A 193 5.85 -12.57 -17.88
C LEU A 193 5.73 -13.90 -18.62
N ALA A 194 5.26 -14.95 -17.92
CA ALA A 194 5.31 -16.32 -18.42
C ALA A 194 3.98 -16.82 -19.03
N SER A 195 2.83 -16.31 -18.56
CA SER A 195 1.53 -16.83 -18.97
C SER A 195 1.17 -16.51 -20.43
N GLU A 196 0.61 -17.52 -21.10
CA GLU A 196 -0.02 -17.41 -22.43
C GLU A 196 -1.57 -17.51 -22.32
N ASP A 197 -2.13 -17.32 -21.11
CA ASP A 197 -3.58 -17.21 -20.91
C ASP A 197 -4.12 -16.01 -21.70
N LYS A 198 -5.13 -16.24 -22.54
CA LYS A 198 -5.71 -15.22 -23.42
C LYS A 198 -6.25 -14.00 -22.66
N ARG A 199 -6.72 -14.18 -21.42
CA ARG A 199 -7.22 -13.07 -20.59
C ARG A 199 -6.08 -12.19 -20.10
N ILE A 200 -4.97 -12.80 -19.65
CA ILE A 200 -3.76 -12.07 -19.26
C ILE A 200 -3.19 -11.33 -20.46
N LEU A 201 -3.08 -11.97 -21.61
CA LEU A 201 -2.57 -11.33 -22.83
C LEU A 201 -3.45 -10.16 -23.25
N ALA A 202 -4.78 -10.36 -23.29
CA ALA A 202 -5.73 -9.29 -23.61
C ALA A 202 -5.67 -8.12 -22.61
N ALA A 203 -5.46 -8.40 -21.32
CA ALA A 203 -5.26 -7.36 -20.33
C ALA A 203 -3.96 -6.59 -20.59
N LEU A 204 -2.85 -7.27 -20.86
CA LEU A 204 -1.55 -6.63 -21.15
C LEU A 204 -1.56 -5.78 -22.42
N ASP A 205 -2.45 -6.06 -23.38
CA ASP A 205 -2.65 -5.18 -24.56
C ASP A 205 -3.38 -3.88 -24.20
N GLN A 206 -4.20 -3.88 -23.17
CA GLN A 206 -5.00 -2.73 -22.73
C GLN A 206 -4.35 -1.93 -21.59
N VAL A 207 -3.40 -2.51 -20.86
CA VAL A 207 -2.77 -1.89 -19.70
C VAL A 207 -1.25 -1.97 -19.75
N VAL A 208 -0.60 -0.97 -19.16
CA VAL A 208 0.79 -1.06 -18.70
C VAL A 208 0.75 -1.23 -17.19
N VAL A 209 1.20 -2.36 -16.71
CA VAL A 209 1.37 -2.60 -15.28
C VAL A 209 2.67 -1.95 -14.85
N VAL A 210 2.60 -1.02 -13.91
CA VAL A 210 3.76 -0.46 -13.21
C VAL A 210 3.80 -1.11 -11.84
N MET A 211 4.78 -1.94 -11.60
CA MET A 211 4.90 -2.71 -10.37
C MET A 211 6.04 -2.18 -9.50
N ASN A 212 5.72 -1.77 -8.27
CA ASN A 212 6.71 -1.60 -7.21
C ASN A 212 6.72 -2.88 -6.37
N PRO A 213 7.72 -3.74 -6.53
CA PRO A 213 7.70 -5.08 -5.93
C PRO A 213 7.95 -5.07 -4.43
N CYS A 214 8.60 -4.02 -3.92
CA CYS A 214 8.87 -3.83 -2.50
C CYS A 214 9.20 -2.36 -2.24
N GLN A 215 8.26 -1.65 -1.63
CA GLN A 215 8.50 -0.24 -1.29
C GLN A 215 9.45 -0.08 -0.09
N ASN A 216 9.50 -1.07 0.80
CA ASN A 216 10.29 -1.05 2.03
C ASN A 216 11.25 -2.24 2.12
N PRO A 217 12.29 -2.31 1.27
CA PRO A 217 13.19 -3.44 1.27
C PRO A 217 14.06 -3.55 2.54
N ASP A 218 14.34 -2.46 3.24
CA ASP A 218 15.12 -2.48 4.48
C ASP A 218 14.30 -3.07 5.64
N GLY A 219 13.05 -2.66 5.79
CA GLY A 219 12.14 -3.25 6.76
C GLY A 219 11.85 -4.72 6.46
N HIS A 220 11.64 -5.05 5.19
CA HIS A 220 11.41 -6.42 4.75
C HIS A 220 12.59 -7.33 5.10
N GLU A 221 13.79 -6.96 4.70
CA GLU A 221 14.99 -7.76 4.96
C GLU A 221 15.25 -7.94 6.47
N ARG A 222 15.05 -6.88 7.26
CA ARG A 222 15.19 -6.93 8.73
C ARG A 222 14.28 -7.99 9.33
N PHE A 223 13.01 -8.01 8.95
CA PHE A 223 12.05 -8.99 9.45
C PHE A 223 12.37 -10.40 8.94
N VAL A 224 12.56 -10.56 7.64
CA VAL A 224 12.76 -11.87 7.03
C VAL A 224 14.05 -12.54 7.50
N ALA A 225 15.15 -11.78 7.61
CA ALA A 225 16.40 -12.30 8.14
C ALA A 225 16.23 -12.79 9.59
N TRP A 226 15.54 -12.01 10.42
CA TRP A 226 15.23 -12.43 11.79
C TRP A 226 14.35 -13.69 11.80
N TYR A 227 13.22 -13.68 11.07
CA TYR A 227 12.28 -14.80 11.07
C TYR A 227 12.95 -16.09 10.60
N ASN A 228 13.65 -16.06 9.48
CA ASN A 228 14.30 -17.24 8.90
C ASN A 228 15.42 -17.83 9.76
N THR A 229 16.03 -17.02 10.65
CA THR A 229 17.06 -17.54 11.60
C THR A 229 16.45 -18.18 12.84
N HIS A 230 15.21 -17.88 13.17
CA HIS A 230 14.53 -18.37 14.37
C HIS A 230 13.42 -19.37 14.04
N GLY A 231 12.78 -19.24 12.88
CA GLY A 231 11.83 -20.22 12.37
C GLY A 231 12.53 -21.50 11.96
N ILE A 232 12.12 -22.62 12.51
CA ILE A 232 12.72 -23.95 12.25
C ILE A 232 12.11 -24.67 11.04
N GLY A 233 11.53 -23.93 10.10
CA GLY A 233 11.04 -24.46 8.83
C GLY A 233 9.73 -25.25 8.93
N ARG A 234 9.04 -25.22 10.07
CA ARG A 234 7.71 -25.79 10.24
C ARG A 234 6.70 -24.71 10.58
N PRO A 235 5.61 -24.56 9.82
CA PRO A 235 4.53 -23.66 10.17
C PRO A 235 3.88 -24.09 11.49
N GLU A 236 4.16 -23.41 12.57
CA GLU A 236 3.61 -23.69 13.90
C GLU A 236 2.77 -22.51 14.39
N PRO A 237 1.46 -22.67 14.60
CA PRO A 237 0.57 -21.56 14.97
C PRO A 237 0.90 -20.92 16.32
N PHE A 238 1.56 -21.64 17.20
CA PHE A 238 1.86 -21.22 18.56
C PHE A 238 3.36 -20.98 18.81
N ALA A 239 4.17 -21.03 17.77
CA ALA A 239 5.60 -20.87 17.91
C ALA A 239 5.96 -19.42 18.28
N TRP A 240 6.97 -19.27 19.14
CA TRP A 240 7.45 -17.97 19.61
C TRP A 240 8.07 -17.10 18.50
N GLU A 241 8.50 -17.67 17.40
CA GLU A 241 9.02 -16.94 16.25
C GLU A 241 7.97 -16.03 15.59
N LYS A 242 6.70 -16.19 15.95
CA LYS A 242 5.63 -15.25 15.56
C LYS A 242 5.66 -13.97 16.41
N GLU A 243 6.22 -14.06 17.60
CA GLU A 243 6.36 -12.92 18.49
C GLU A 243 7.49 -12.02 17.98
N ASN A 244 7.13 -10.86 17.49
CA ASN A 244 8.09 -9.85 17.04
C ASN A 244 8.91 -9.36 18.25
N PRO A 245 10.21 -9.56 18.33
CA PRO A 245 11.01 -8.90 19.36
C PRO A 245 10.83 -7.38 19.25
N TRP A 246 10.75 -6.72 20.37
CA TRP A 246 10.48 -5.28 20.47
C TRP A 246 11.40 -4.39 19.61
N ASN A 247 12.56 -4.86 19.20
CA ASN A 247 13.53 -4.14 18.37
C ASN A 247 13.57 -4.59 16.90
N VAL A 248 12.71 -5.52 16.48
CA VAL A 248 12.65 -6.02 15.10
C VAL A 248 11.30 -5.64 14.48
N SER A 249 11.12 -4.34 14.19
CA SER A 249 9.96 -3.89 13.46
C SER A 249 10.25 -3.86 11.97
N GLY A 250 9.77 -4.87 11.25
CA GLY A 250 9.83 -4.90 9.79
C GLY A 250 8.85 -3.98 9.10
N ARG A 251 7.80 -3.55 9.80
CA ARG A 251 6.82 -2.58 9.29
C ARG A 251 7.48 -1.29 8.81
N LEU A 252 8.39 -0.76 9.62
CA LEU A 252 9.01 0.55 9.43
C LEU A 252 10.27 0.45 8.54
N ASN A 253 10.65 1.56 7.88
CA ASN A 253 11.88 1.61 7.07
C ASN A 253 13.16 1.60 7.95
N HIS A 254 14.33 1.85 7.35
CA HIS A 254 15.60 1.93 8.09
C HIS A 254 15.55 2.91 9.29
N PHE A 255 14.94 4.07 9.11
CA PHE A 255 14.85 5.12 10.13
C PHE A 255 13.61 4.99 11.03
N TYR A 256 12.91 3.88 10.98
CA TYR A 256 11.69 3.64 11.75
C TYR A 256 10.53 4.61 11.41
N PHE A 257 10.45 5.03 10.13
CA PHE A 257 9.28 5.73 9.61
C PHE A 257 8.29 4.75 9.00
N ASP A 258 7.01 4.98 9.25
CA ASP A 258 5.93 4.31 8.52
C ASP A 258 5.78 4.98 7.15
N LEU A 259 6.17 4.27 6.09
CA LEU A 259 6.11 4.79 4.73
C LEU A 259 4.67 5.02 4.25
N ASN A 260 3.69 4.28 4.81
CA ASN A 260 2.27 4.49 4.54
C ASN A 260 1.66 5.63 5.38
N ARG A 261 2.48 6.49 5.96
CA ARG A 261 2.13 7.77 6.60
C ARG A 261 2.94 8.92 6.02
N ASP A 262 3.92 8.63 5.15
CA ASP A 262 4.89 9.61 4.64
C ASP A 262 4.54 10.17 3.26
N MET A 263 3.46 9.70 2.61
CA MET A 263 3.15 10.12 1.23
C MET A 263 2.77 11.60 1.11
N LEU A 264 2.33 12.23 2.19
CA LEU A 264 2.08 13.67 2.22
C LEU A 264 3.38 14.46 2.39
N ALA A 265 4.18 14.10 3.39
CA ALA A 265 5.43 14.78 3.74
C ALA A 265 6.56 14.46 2.75
N LEU A 266 6.56 13.26 2.18
CA LEU A 266 7.60 12.76 1.28
C LEU A 266 8.99 13.00 1.86
N SER A 267 9.18 12.57 3.13
CA SER A 267 10.41 12.80 3.88
C SER A 267 11.45 11.72 3.63
N GLN A 268 11.01 10.48 3.41
CA GLN A 268 11.87 9.32 3.20
C GLN A 268 12.24 9.14 1.72
N ILE A 269 13.39 8.52 1.45
CA ILE A 269 13.86 8.33 0.06
C ILE A 269 12.93 7.40 -0.72
N GLU A 270 12.39 6.38 -0.07
CA GLU A 270 11.45 5.43 -0.64
C GLU A 270 10.18 6.15 -1.12
N SER A 271 9.59 6.99 -0.27
CA SER A 271 8.40 7.79 -0.60
C SER A 271 8.68 8.82 -1.69
N LYS A 272 9.83 9.51 -1.63
CA LYS A 272 10.24 10.49 -2.65
C LYS A 272 10.36 9.87 -4.03
N THR A 273 11.04 8.73 -4.12
CA THR A 273 11.29 8.07 -5.40
C THR A 273 10.02 7.47 -5.96
N ALA A 274 9.17 6.86 -5.11
CA ALA A 274 7.86 6.35 -5.51
C ALA A 274 6.94 7.48 -6.01
N ALA A 275 6.86 8.61 -5.30
CA ALA A 275 6.06 9.77 -5.71
C ALA A 275 6.57 10.40 -7.02
N ALA A 276 7.88 10.50 -7.22
CA ALA A 276 8.46 11.00 -8.45
C ALA A 276 8.10 10.09 -9.64
N ALA A 277 8.26 8.77 -9.49
CA ALA A 277 7.87 7.79 -10.48
C ALA A 277 6.36 7.81 -10.74
N PHE A 278 5.53 7.88 -9.70
CA PHE A 278 4.08 8.01 -9.84
C PHE A 278 3.70 9.21 -10.71
N ARG A 279 4.29 10.38 -10.47
CA ARG A 279 4.01 11.59 -11.26
C ARG A 279 4.51 11.49 -12.70
N GLU A 280 5.54 10.71 -12.96
CA GLU A 280 6.02 10.41 -14.32
C GLU A 280 5.05 9.47 -15.05
N TRP A 281 4.66 8.37 -14.41
CA TRP A 281 3.83 7.33 -15.02
C TRP A 281 2.34 7.67 -15.04
N ARG A 282 1.86 8.53 -14.14
CA ARG A 282 0.45 8.98 -14.04
C ARG A 282 -0.54 7.81 -14.06
N PRO A 283 -0.46 6.85 -13.15
CA PRO A 283 -1.37 5.72 -13.15
C PRO A 283 -2.80 6.16 -12.88
N GLN A 284 -3.76 5.44 -13.46
CA GLN A 284 -5.19 5.67 -13.24
C GLN A 284 -5.79 4.72 -12.20
N VAL A 285 -5.07 3.65 -11.89
CA VAL A 285 -5.46 2.64 -10.89
C VAL A 285 -4.25 2.33 -10.04
N VAL A 286 -4.42 2.26 -8.73
CA VAL A 286 -3.38 1.88 -7.76
C VAL A 286 -3.97 0.83 -6.83
N ALA A 287 -3.28 -0.28 -6.68
CA ALA A 287 -3.59 -1.30 -5.66
C ALA A 287 -2.39 -1.46 -4.74
N ASP A 288 -2.58 -1.16 -3.46
CA ASP A 288 -1.60 -1.29 -2.40
C ASP A 288 -1.87 -2.55 -1.58
N HIS A 289 -0.92 -3.47 -1.56
CA HIS A 289 -1.09 -4.79 -0.96
C HIS A 289 -0.41 -4.85 0.40
N HIS A 290 -1.21 -5.21 1.41
CA HIS A 290 -0.88 -5.18 2.83
C HIS A 290 -1.12 -6.52 3.55
N GLY A 291 -0.83 -6.57 4.86
CA GLY A 291 -0.87 -7.81 5.61
C GLY A 291 -1.20 -7.68 7.11
N GLU A 292 -2.34 -7.11 7.48
CA GLU A 292 -2.70 -6.86 8.89
C GLU A 292 -3.99 -7.57 9.34
N THR A 293 -4.81 -8.10 8.43
CA THR A 293 -6.13 -8.64 8.79
C THR A 293 -6.25 -10.14 8.54
N PRO A 294 -6.93 -10.90 9.43
CA PRO A 294 -7.10 -12.35 9.32
C PRO A 294 -8.04 -12.77 8.19
N SER A 295 -8.93 -11.88 7.75
CA SER A 295 -9.78 -12.06 6.58
C SER A 295 -9.37 -11.09 5.48
N TYR A 296 -9.56 -11.47 4.23
CA TYR A 296 -9.16 -10.61 3.12
C TYR A 296 -10.05 -9.36 3.01
N PHE A 297 -9.41 -8.21 2.87
CA PHE A 297 -10.07 -6.94 2.55
C PHE A 297 -9.73 -6.50 1.14
N PHE A 298 -10.74 -6.03 0.41
CA PHE A 298 -10.61 -5.26 -0.81
C PHE A 298 -11.73 -4.21 -0.89
N PRO A 299 -11.65 -3.20 -1.78
CA PRO A 299 -12.69 -2.17 -1.88
C PRO A 299 -14.09 -2.75 -2.06
N PRO A 300 -15.15 -1.99 -1.71
CA PRO A 300 -15.13 -0.58 -1.28
C PRO A 300 -14.61 -0.35 0.13
N ALA A 301 -13.94 0.79 0.31
CA ALA A 301 -13.44 1.24 1.60
C ALA A 301 -14.56 1.67 2.57
N ALA A 302 -14.22 1.74 3.85
CA ALA A 302 -15.07 2.35 4.88
C ALA A 302 -15.11 3.89 4.75
N LEU A 303 -15.96 4.53 5.52
CA LEU A 303 -15.94 5.96 5.75
C LEU A 303 -14.94 6.29 6.89
N PRO A 304 -14.38 7.50 6.90
CA PRO A 304 -14.65 8.61 5.99
C PRO A 304 -13.81 8.55 4.70
N ILE A 305 -14.31 9.20 3.65
CA ILE A 305 -13.57 9.47 2.41
C ILE A 305 -13.16 10.94 2.40
N ASN A 306 -11.93 11.25 1.99
CA ASN A 306 -11.44 12.62 1.93
C ASN A 306 -12.32 13.48 1.00
N ARG A 307 -12.82 14.61 1.51
CA ARG A 307 -13.77 15.47 0.78
C ARG A 307 -13.16 16.22 -0.41
N ASN A 308 -11.85 16.18 -0.58
CA ASN A 308 -11.20 16.68 -1.79
C ASN A 308 -11.25 15.70 -2.96
N LEU A 309 -11.75 14.48 -2.73
CA LEU A 309 -12.03 13.50 -3.78
C LEU A 309 -13.44 13.71 -4.38
N PRO A 310 -13.64 13.45 -5.68
CA PRO A 310 -14.97 13.44 -6.29
C PRO A 310 -15.71 12.17 -5.85
N ARG A 311 -16.38 12.24 -4.70
CA ARG A 311 -16.88 11.09 -3.94
C ARG A 311 -17.66 10.08 -4.79
N ASP A 312 -18.68 10.55 -5.56
CA ASP A 312 -19.56 9.65 -6.31
C ASP A 312 -18.81 8.86 -7.38
N ASP A 313 -17.90 9.52 -8.08
CA ASP A 313 -17.06 8.88 -9.10
C ASP A 313 -16.06 7.92 -8.46
N TYR A 314 -15.47 8.32 -7.35
CA TYR A 314 -14.50 7.51 -6.64
C TYR A 314 -15.13 6.24 -6.06
N VAL A 315 -16.26 6.35 -5.35
CA VAL A 315 -17.01 5.20 -4.80
C VAL A 315 -17.46 4.26 -5.90
N ARG A 316 -17.95 4.78 -7.03
CA ARG A 316 -18.34 3.97 -8.19
C ARG A 316 -17.18 3.11 -8.70
N TRP A 317 -15.96 3.65 -8.74
CA TRP A 317 -14.78 2.89 -9.15
C TRP A 317 -14.38 1.86 -8.09
N LEU A 318 -14.44 2.21 -6.80
CA LEU A 318 -14.20 1.25 -5.73
C LEU A 318 -15.19 0.07 -5.78
N ASP A 319 -16.48 0.34 -5.98
CA ASP A 319 -17.51 -0.71 -6.13
C ASP A 319 -17.24 -1.60 -7.35
N LEU A 320 -16.78 -1.03 -8.45
CA LEU A 320 -16.50 -1.77 -9.67
C LEU A 320 -15.31 -2.71 -9.52
N PHE A 321 -14.22 -2.25 -8.92
CA PHE A 321 -13.07 -3.09 -8.61
C PHE A 321 -13.40 -4.12 -7.53
N GLY A 322 -14.19 -3.74 -6.52
CA GLY A 322 -14.69 -4.64 -5.50
C GLY A 322 -15.49 -5.81 -6.08
N ARG A 323 -16.38 -5.56 -7.04
CA ARG A 323 -17.13 -6.63 -7.74
C ARG A 323 -16.22 -7.56 -8.53
N GLY A 324 -15.23 -7.04 -9.25
CA GLY A 324 -14.26 -7.88 -9.95
C GLY A 324 -13.47 -8.79 -9.01
N ASN A 325 -13.11 -8.27 -7.83
CA ASN A 325 -12.44 -9.06 -6.80
C ASN A 325 -13.39 -10.10 -6.18
N SER A 326 -14.62 -9.72 -5.81
CA SER A 326 -15.58 -10.66 -5.22
C SER A 326 -15.89 -11.82 -6.16
N GLU A 327 -16.15 -11.55 -7.45
CA GLU A 327 -16.34 -12.60 -8.46
C GLU A 327 -15.15 -13.56 -8.58
N ALA A 328 -13.93 -13.04 -8.42
CA ALA A 328 -12.73 -13.88 -8.46
C ALA A 328 -12.58 -14.72 -7.19
N PHE A 329 -12.88 -14.18 -6.01
CA PHE A 329 -12.80 -14.87 -4.72
C PHE A 329 -13.91 -15.91 -4.53
N ASP A 330 -15.13 -15.60 -4.95
CA ASP A 330 -16.29 -16.50 -4.87
C ASP A 330 -16.05 -17.83 -5.62
N ARG A 331 -15.24 -17.81 -6.69
CA ARG A 331 -14.84 -19.05 -7.42
C ARG A 331 -14.07 -20.04 -6.54
N TYR A 332 -13.37 -19.55 -5.53
CA TYR A 332 -12.61 -20.34 -4.56
C TYR A 332 -13.36 -20.54 -3.25
N GLY A 333 -14.47 -19.83 -3.03
CA GLY A 333 -15.18 -19.82 -1.76
C GLY A 333 -14.40 -19.14 -0.64
N TRP A 334 -13.51 -18.20 -0.96
CA TRP A 334 -12.73 -17.47 0.03
C TRP A 334 -13.55 -16.37 0.69
N MET A 335 -13.38 -16.24 2.02
CA MET A 335 -14.01 -15.18 2.80
C MET A 335 -13.28 -13.84 2.59
N TYR A 336 -14.04 -12.78 2.55
CA TYR A 336 -13.57 -11.40 2.47
C TYR A 336 -14.56 -10.44 3.14
N PHE A 337 -14.11 -9.23 3.39
CA PHE A 337 -14.97 -8.16 3.88
C PHE A 337 -14.70 -6.86 3.12
N VAL A 338 -15.67 -5.93 3.18
CA VAL A 338 -15.65 -4.63 2.51
C VAL A 338 -16.33 -3.61 3.40
N ARG A 339 -16.07 -2.31 3.16
CA ARG A 339 -16.72 -1.18 3.84
C ARG A 339 -16.51 -1.17 5.35
N ASP A 340 -15.40 -1.70 5.82
CA ASP A 340 -15.05 -1.77 7.23
C ASP A 340 -13.55 -1.55 7.40
N THR A 341 -13.11 -1.06 8.57
CA THR A 341 -11.73 -0.88 9.03
C THR A 341 -10.93 0.14 8.23
N PHE A 342 -10.84 0.02 6.90
CA PHE A 342 -9.94 0.81 6.05
C PHE A 342 -10.70 1.93 5.35
N ASP A 343 -10.33 3.18 5.69
CA ASP A 343 -10.87 4.41 5.12
C ASP A 343 -9.93 5.04 4.08
N VAL A 344 -10.38 6.10 3.41
CA VAL A 344 -9.61 6.88 2.43
C VAL A 344 -9.63 8.37 2.81
N PHE A 345 -9.43 8.65 4.08
CA PHE A 345 -9.51 10.03 4.60
C PHE A 345 -8.13 10.69 4.71
N TYR A 346 -7.18 10.03 5.38
CA TYR A 346 -5.85 10.62 5.58
C TYR A 346 -5.06 10.68 4.27
N PRO A 347 -4.66 11.88 3.80
CA PRO A 347 -4.06 12.04 2.48
C PRO A 347 -2.62 11.51 2.36
N GLY A 348 -2.06 10.99 3.43
CA GLY A 348 -0.69 10.43 3.47
C GLY A 348 -0.62 8.91 3.29
N TYR A 349 -1.74 8.20 3.06
CA TYR A 349 -1.75 6.79 2.69
C TYR A 349 -1.45 6.58 1.20
N TRP A 350 -0.93 5.39 0.85
CA TRP A 350 -0.63 5.03 -0.54
C TRP A 350 -1.86 4.64 -1.37
N ASP A 351 -3.06 4.76 -0.85
CA ASP A 351 -4.33 4.72 -1.58
C ASP A 351 -4.96 6.10 -1.72
N SER A 352 -4.99 6.90 -0.65
CA SER A 352 -5.57 8.24 -0.63
C SER A 352 -4.74 9.25 -1.42
N TRP A 353 -3.42 9.21 -1.28
CA TRP A 353 -2.52 10.11 -1.98
C TRP A 353 -2.61 9.97 -3.52
N PRO A 354 -2.53 8.76 -4.11
CA PRO A 354 -2.77 8.58 -5.54
C PRO A 354 -4.16 9.03 -5.99
N SER A 355 -5.16 8.86 -5.13
CA SER A 355 -6.54 9.25 -5.42
C SER A 355 -6.68 10.75 -5.54
N LEU A 356 -5.99 11.52 -4.71
CA LEU A 356 -5.91 12.99 -4.83
C LEU A 356 -5.18 13.44 -6.10
N HIS A 357 -4.42 12.55 -6.74
CA HIS A 357 -3.75 12.76 -8.03
C HIS A 357 -4.52 12.17 -9.22
N GLY A 358 -5.78 11.77 -9.03
CA GLY A 358 -6.69 11.31 -10.09
C GLY A 358 -6.71 9.81 -10.35
N ALA A 359 -5.94 9.01 -9.62
CA ALA A 359 -6.05 7.56 -9.67
C ALA A 359 -7.28 7.06 -8.89
N THR A 360 -7.61 5.78 -9.05
CA THR A 360 -8.43 5.04 -8.09
C THR A 360 -7.47 4.25 -7.22
N GLY A 361 -7.15 4.79 -6.05
CA GLY A 361 -6.31 4.14 -5.06
C GLY A 361 -7.12 3.17 -4.20
N MET A 362 -6.54 2.01 -3.90
CA MET A 362 -7.21 0.91 -3.22
C MET A 362 -6.23 0.20 -2.30
N THR A 363 -6.68 -0.14 -1.10
CA THR A 363 -5.97 -1.00 -0.17
C THR A 363 -6.49 -2.43 -0.29
N TYR A 364 -5.59 -3.40 -0.31
CA TYR A 364 -5.84 -4.84 -0.24
C TYR A 364 -5.11 -5.41 0.97
N GLU A 365 -5.84 -6.18 1.82
CA GLU A 365 -5.29 -6.62 3.10
C GLU A 365 -5.52 -8.11 3.33
N THR A 366 -4.48 -8.81 3.75
CA THR A 366 -4.59 -10.11 4.42
C THR A 366 -3.29 -10.44 5.15
N GLU A 367 -3.38 -10.85 6.40
CA GLU A 367 -2.20 -11.31 7.12
C GLU A 367 -1.68 -12.62 6.54
N GLY A 368 -0.37 -12.72 6.43
CA GLY A 368 0.29 -13.86 5.83
C GLY A 368 0.57 -14.97 6.82
N GLY A 369 -0.40 -15.88 7.04
CA GLY A 369 -0.18 -16.98 7.97
C GLY A 369 -0.05 -16.56 9.43
N GLY A 370 -0.94 -15.66 9.84
CA GLY A 370 -0.88 -14.91 11.06
C GLY A 370 0.00 -13.68 10.92
N LYS A 371 -0.07 -12.77 11.86
CA LYS A 371 0.75 -11.56 11.80
C LYS A 371 2.19 -11.94 11.46
N ARG A 372 2.53 -11.89 10.16
CA ARG A 372 3.87 -12.10 9.63
C ARG A 372 4.44 -13.52 9.73
N GLY A 373 3.60 -14.52 10.07
CA GLY A 373 4.05 -15.92 10.20
C GLY A 373 3.87 -16.75 8.91
N LEU A 374 4.10 -18.06 9.02
CA LEU A 374 3.83 -19.03 7.96
C LEU A 374 2.45 -19.69 8.13
N ARG A 375 1.93 -19.74 9.34
CA ARG A 375 0.62 -20.30 9.68
C ARG A 375 0.09 -19.71 10.97
N GLU A 376 -1.22 -19.44 11.03
CA GLU A 376 -1.93 -19.05 12.24
C GLU A 376 -3.26 -19.75 12.38
N ARG A 377 -3.67 -19.96 13.63
CA ARG A 377 -5.00 -20.43 13.97
C ARG A 377 -5.88 -19.21 14.23
N ARG A 378 -6.98 -19.09 13.52
CA ARG A 378 -8.00 -18.07 13.72
C ARG A 378 -8.88 -18.41 14.93
N ASP A 379 -9.64 -17.43 15.39
CA ASP A 379 -10.58 -17.59 16.51
C ASP A 379 -11.69 -18.64 16.25
N ASP A 380 -12.04 -18.85 14.98
CA ASP A 380 -12.98 -19.87 14.51
C ASP A 380 -12.38 -21.28 14.39
N GLU A 381 -11.19 -21.50 14.95
CA GLU A 381 -10.44 -22.75 14.89
C GLU A 381 -9.88 -23.11 13.49
N THR A 382 -10.14 -22.34 12.46
CA THR A 382 -9.52 -22.53 11.15
C THR A 382 -8.08 -22.02 11.15
N ALA A 383 -7.28 -22.42 10.17
CA ALA A 383 -5.93 -21.94 10.01
C ALA A 383 -5.81 -21.10 8.73
N ILE A 384 -5.07 -20.00 8.81
CA ILE A 384 -4.58 -19.26 7.65
C ILE A 384 -3.10 -19.58 7.45
N THR A 385 -2.68 -19.68 6.21
CA THR A 385 -1.28 -19.91 5.84
C THR A 385 -0.76 -18.78 4.97
N LEU A 386 0.55 -18.55 4.99
CA LEU A 386 1.20 -17.61 4.09
C LEU A 386 0.87 -17.94 2.63
N ARG A 387 0.84 -19.23 2.27
CA ARG A 387 0.49 -19.68 0.91
C ARG A 387 -0.91 -19.25 0.48
N GLU A 388 -1.91 -19.36 1.36
CA GLU A 388 -3.29 -18.92 1.08
C GLU A 388 -3.36 -17.41 0.87
N SER A 389 -2.70 -16.63 1.72
CA SER A 389 -2.66 -15.18 1.61
C SER A 389 -1.95 -14.71 0.33
N ILE A 390 -0.86 -15.38 -0.07
CA ILE A 390 -0.21 -15.16 -1.37
C ILE A 390 -1.20 -15.42 -2.51
N ALA A 391 -1.93 -16.54 -2.46
CA ALA A 391 -2.91 -16.90 -3.49
C ALA A 391 -4.04 -15.86 -3.61
N MET A 392 -4.53 -15.36 -2.48
CA MET A 392 -5.54 -14.30 -2.44
C MET A 392 -5.02 -13.00 -3.06
N HIS A 393 -3.83 -12.53 -2.70
CA HIS A 393 -3.22 -11.33 -3.29
C HIS A 393 -2.95 -11.49 -4.80
N VAL A 394 -2.46 -12.65 -5.24
CA VAL A 394 -2.28 -12.93 -6.67
C VAL A 394 -3.61 -12.85 -7.41
N THR A 395 -4.67 -13.43 -6.83
CA THR A 395 -6.01 -13.41 -7.42
C THR A 395 -6.56 -11.98 -7.50
N ALA A 396 -6.44 -11.19 -6.43
CA ALA A 396 -6.89 -9.81 -6.39
C ALA A 396 -6.13 -8.93 -7.40
N SER A 397 -4.81 -9.10 -7.51
CA SER A 397 -3.99 -8.38 -8.48
C SER A 397 -4.46 -8.66 -9.92
N LEU A 398 -4.67 -9.94 -10.28
CA LEU A 398 -5.12 -10.31 -11.62
C LEU A 398 -6.55 -9.85 -11.91
N ALA A 399 -7.47 -9.96 -10.94
CA ALA A 399 -8.84 -9.45 -11.07
C ALA A 399 -8.86 -7.93 -11.28
N THR A 400 -7.99 -7.21 -10.58
CA THR A 400 -7.81 -5.75 -10.76
C THR A 400 -7.36 -5.41 -12.18
N LEU A 401 -6.40 -6.16 -12.73
CA LEU A 401 -5.91 -5.94 -14.10
C LEU A 401 -7.01 -6.25 -15.14
N GLU A 402 -7.74 -7.34 -14.97
CA GLU A 402 -8.86 -7.71 -15.86
C GLU A 402 -9.95 -6.63 -15.82
N THR A 403 -10.34 -6.17 -14.64
CA THR A 403 -11.34 -5.09 -14.45
C THR A 403 -10.86 -3.77 -15.08
N ALA A 404 -9.61 -3.39 -14.85
CA ALA A 404 -9.02 -2.18 -15.41
C ALA A 404 -9.02 -2.23 -16.95
N ALA A 405 -8.62 -3.36 -17.53
CA ALA A 405 -8.59 -3.56 -18.98
C ALA A 405 -9.98 -3.45 -19.61
N GLN A 406 -11.00 -4.07 -18.99
CA GLN A 406 -12.38 -4.03 -19.45
C GLN A 406 -12.95 -2.59 -19.46
N HIS A 407 -12.56 -1.76 -18.50
CA HIS A 407 -13.08 -0.42 -18.32
C HIS A 407 -12.12 0.69 -18.74
N ARG A 408 -11.08 0.36 -19.53
CA ARG A 408 -9.99 1.26 -19.92
C ARG A 408 -10.46 2.62 -20.44
N VAL A 409 -11.34 2.63 -21.42
CA VAL A 409 -11.80 3.87 -22.08
C VAL A 409 -12.49 4.78 -21.07
N ARG A 410 -13.45 4.24 -20.32
CA ARG A 410 -14.19 5.00 -19.30
C ARG A 410 -13.26 5.54 -18.22
N ARG A 411 -12.31 4.72 -17.74
CA ARG A 411 -11.37 5.16 -16.71
C ARG A 411 -10.47 6.31 -17.18
N LEU A 412 -10.04 6.31 -18.45
CA LEU A 412 -9.29 7.42 -19.04
C LEU A 412 -10.14 8.68 -19.22
N GLN A 413 -11.43 8.54 -19.55
CA GLN A 413 -12.37 9.66 -19.61
C GLN A 413 -12.55 10.29 -18.24
N ASP A 414 -12.84 9.49 -17.21
CA ASP A 414 -13.01 9.95 -15.84
C ASP A 414 -11.70 10.53 -15.26
N TYR A 415 -10.54 9.97 -15.65
CA TYR A 415 -9.23 10.51 -15.29
C TYR A 415 -9.04 11.94 -15.80
N ARG A 416 -9.37 12.20 -17.07
CA ARG A 416 -9.33 13.56 -17.59
C ARG A 416 -10.36 14.46 -16.90
N GLN A 417 -11.58 13.97 -16.69
CA GLN A 417 -12.64 14.74 -16.05
C GLN A 417 -12.25 15.18 -14.64
N PHE A 418 -11.55 14.33 -13.89
CA PHE A 418 -11.00 14.65 -12.58
C PHE A 418 -10.21 15.97 -12.58
N PHE A 419 -9.33 16.17 -13.56
CA PHE A 419 -8.53 17.39 -13.66
C PHE A 419 -9.30 18.59 -14.19
N VAL A 420 -10.26 18.37 -15.09
CA VAL A 420 -11.19 19.42 -15.55
C VAL A 420 -11.96 19.99 -14.38
N ASP A 421 -12.48 19.11 -13.53
CA ASP A 421 -13.23 19.51 -12.34
C ASP A 421 -12.34 20.17 -11.29
N ALA A 422 -11.12 19.67 -11.08
CA ALA A 422 -10.15 20.29 -10.16
C ALA A 422 -9.85 21.76 -10.54
N LEU A 423 -9.62 22.04 -11.82
CA LEU A 423 -9.43 23.43 -12.28
C LEU A 423 -10.67 24.29 -12.04
N ARG A 424 -11.84 23.77 -12.36
CA ARG A 424 -13.12 24.47 -12.16
C ARG A 424 -13.39 24.78 -10.69
N GLU A 425 -13.20 23.78 -9.83
CA GLU A 425 -13.37 23.88 -8.37
C GLU A 425 -12.40 24.90 -7.78
N GLY A 426 -11.12 24.85 -8.18
CA GLY A 426 -10.11 25.80 -7.75
C GLY A 426 -10.41 27.24 -8.17
N ALA A 427 -10.94 27.45 -9.37
CA ALA A 427 -11.31 28.77 -9.86
C ALA A 427 -12.58 29.35 -9.20
N ALA A 428 -13.54 28.50 -8.83
CA ALA A 428 -14.86 28.92 -8.34
C ALA A 428 -15.04 28.76 -6.83
N GLY A 429 -14.15 28.05 -6.14
CA GLY A 429 -14.24 27.74 -4.72
C GLY A 429 -14.14 28.97 -3.80
N PRO A 430 -14.54 28.84 -2.53
CA PRO A 430 -14.42 29.91 -1.54
C PRO A 430 -12.98 30.31 -1.26
N ILE A 431 -12.06 29.33 -1.26
CA ILE A 431 -10.62 29.55 -1.23
C ILE A 431 -10.10 29.28 -2.63
N ARG A 432 -9.45 30.28 -3.24
CA ARG A 432 -8.87 30.17 -4.58
C ARG A 432 -7.36 30.10 -4.58
N ARG A 433 -6.73 30.68 -3.57
CA ARG A 433 -5.27 30.80 -3.48
C ARG A 433 -4.81 30.70 -2.05
N PHE A 434 -3.70 30.03 -1.84
CA PHE A 434 -2.90 30.15 -0.63
C PHE A 434 -1.70 31.05 -0.91
N ILE A 435 -1.39 31.95 0.04
CA ILE A 435 -0.44 33.02 -0.16
C ILE A 435 0.59 32.99 0.96
N PHE A 436 1.86 32.98 0.61
CA PHE A 436 2.97 32.91 1.53
C PHE A 436 3.90 34.11 1.33
N PRO A 437 3.73 35.22 2.08
CA PRO A 437 4.67 36.34 2.07
C PRO A 437 6.07 35.87 2.45
N PRO A 438 7.13 36.60 2.03
CA PRO A 438 8.48 36.31 2.47
C PRO A 438 8.54 36.16 3.98
N ALA A 439 9.01 35.03 4.47
CA ALA A 439 9.05 34.70 5.89
C ALA A 439 10.37 35.21 6.52
N VAL A 440 10.33 35.56 7.80
CA VAL A 440 11.53 35.80 8.60
C VAL A 440 12.40 34.54 8.65
N ASP A 441 11.77 33.35 8.73
CA ASP A 441 12.45 32.05 8.60
C ASP A 441 12.30 31.53 7.15
N ALA A 442 13.22 31.92 6.30
CA ALA A 442 13.26 31.49 4.91
C ALA A 442 13.44 29.97 4.75
N ALA A 443 14.13 29.31 5.69
CA ALA A 443 14.34 27.86 5.65
C ALA A 443 13.05 27.10 5.91
N ARG A 444 12.18 27.59 6.79
CA ARG A 444 10.84 26.99 7.02
C ARG A 444 9.97 27.11 5.78
N LEU A 445 9.96 28.28 5.14
CA LEU A 445 9.23 28.48 3.89
C LEU A 445 9.78 27.57 2.78
N GLY A 446 11.11 27.45 2.67
CA GLY A 446 11.76 26.54 1.72
C GLY A 446 11.34 25.08 1.91
N ARG A 447 11.27 24.59 3.16
CA ARG A 447 10.77 23.21 3.42
C ARG A 447 9.31 23.01 2.99
N LEU A 448 8.45 24.01 3.20
CA LEU A 448 7.07 23.93 2.71
C LEU A 448 7.02 23.89 1.18
N VAL A 449 7.81 24.73 0.51
CA VAL A 449 7.94 24.72 -0.97
C VAL A 449 8.38 23.35 -1.46
N ASP A 450 9.41 22.77 -0.85
CA ASP A 450 9.89 21.42 -1.19
C ASP A 450 8.78 20.36 -1.10
N VAL A 451 7.96 20.39 -0.05
CA VAL A 451 6.83 19.46 0.11
C VAL A 451 5.79 19.66 -0.99
N LEU A 452 5.42 20.92 -1.27
CA LEU A 452 4.45 21.23 -2.32
C LEU A 452 4.93 20.79 -3.71
N GLU A 453 6.17 21.10 -4.07
CA GLU A 453 6.77 20.72 -5.36
C GLU A 453 6.89 19.19 -5.52
N ARG A 454 7.28 18.47 -4.45
CA ARG A 454 7.31 17.01 -4.44
C ARG A 454 5.93 16.39 -4.66
N ASN A 455 4.88 17.07 -4.22
CA ASN A 455 3.49 16.69 -4.47
C ASN A 455 2.98 17.18 -5.84
N GLY A 456 3.82 17.83 -6.64
CA GLY A 456 3.49 18.31 -7.99
C GLY A 456 2.66 19.58 -8.00
N VAL A 457 2.53 20.27 -6.87
CA VAL A 457 1.84 21.55 -6.76
C VAL A 457 2.65 22.64 -7.44
N GLU A 458 2.00 23.41 -8.32
CA GLU A 458 2.59 24.54 -9.00
C GLU A 458 2.57 25.78 -8.08
N LEU A 459 3.70 26.47 -8.01
CA LEU A 459 3.85 27.71 -7.26
C LEU A 459 4.20 28.85 -8.20
N GLU A 460 3.61 30.01 -7.94
CA GLU A 460 3.92 31.26 -8.62
C GLU A 460 4.60 32.22 -7.65
N ARG A 461 5.38 33.15 -8.19
CA ARG A 461 6.04 34.22 -7.41
C ARG A 461 5.56 35.58 -7.88
N ILE A 462 5.07 36.40 -6.96
CA ILE A 462 4.72 37.81 -7.24
C ILE A 462 6.01 38.60 -7.53
N THR A 463 6.09 39.22 -8.69
CA THR A 463 7.27 39.99 -9.15
C THR A 463 7.25 41.45 -8.76
N SER A 464 6.07 42.00 -8.49
CA SER A 464 5.89 43.40 -8.03
C SER A 464 4.86 43.44 -6.90
N PRO A 465 4.93 44.43 -5.98
CA PRO A 465 3.95 44.54 -4.91
C PRO A 465 2.51 44.60 -5.43
N VAL A 466 1.60 43.94 -4.74
CA VAL A 466 0.17 43.91 -5.08
C VAL A 466 -0.68 44.06 -3.81
N THR A 467 -1.78 44.80 -3.91
CA THR A 467 -2.78 44.88 -2.84
C THR A 467 -3.93 43.94 -3.12
N LEU A 468 -4.24 43.08 -2.17
CA LEU A 468 -5.45 42.25 -2.17
C LEU A 468 -6.48 42.83 -1.21
N HIS A 469 -7.73 42.97 -1.67
CA HIS A 469 -8.81 43.59 -0.88
C HIS A 469 -9.56 42.57 0.00
N LEU A 470 -9.48 41.28 -0.31
CA LEU A 470 -10.16 40.22 0.42
C LEU A 470 -9.20 39.05 0.64
N THR A 471 -8.61 39.00 1.82
CA THR A 471 -7.77 37.87 2.28
C THR A 471 -8.20 37.49 3.68
N PHE A 472 -7.91 36.26 4.05
CA PHE A 472 -8.10 35.73 5.41
C PHE A 472 -6.75 35.30 5.95
N ASP A 473 -6.48 35.56 7.22
CA ASP A 473 -5.36 34.93 7.90
C ASP A 473 -5.64 33.42 8.05
N TYR A 474 -4.58 32.62 8.03
CA TYR A 474 -4.71 31.15 8.08
C TYR A 474 -5.52 30.65 9.29
N PHE A 475 -5.39 31.33 10.44
CA PHE A 475 -6.13 31.02 11.67
C PHE A 475 -7.23 32.05 11.99
N GLY A 476 -7.48 32.99 11.09
CA GLY A 476 -8.42 34.09 11.32
C GLY A 476 -9.57 34.08 10.33
N ASN A 477 -10.81 34.25 10.84
CA ASN A 477 -12.02 34.24 10.03
C ASN A 477 -12.44 35.64 9.55
N GLN A 478 -11.66 36.70 9.84
CA GLN A 478 -12.01 38.06 9.45
C GLN A 478 -11.33 38.43 8.15
N PRO A 479 -12.08 38.92 7.15
CA PRO A 479 -11.50 39.41 5.92
C PRO A 479 -10.65 40.68 6.16
N ALA A 480 -9.51 40.77 5.51
CA ALA A 480 -8.62 41.89 5.60
C ALA A 480 -8.04 42.29 4.25
N ARG A 481 -7.76 43.61 4.11
CA ARG A 481 -6.91 44.11 3.03
C ARG A 481 -5.45 43.80 3.39
N ARG A 482 -4.68 43.31 2.43
CA ARG A 482 -3.26 43.01 2.59
C ARG A 482 -2.46 43.56 1.42
N ASP A 483 -1.36 44.25 1.77
CA ASP A 483 -0.32 44.63 0.81
C ASP A 483 0.75 43.52 0.81
N LEU A 484 0.98 42.91 -0.33
CA LEU A 484 1.89 41.80 -0.51
C LEU A 484 3.14 42.30 -1.23
N PRO A 485 4.33 42.06 -0.69
CA PRO A 485 5.59 42.48 -1.32
C PRO A 485 5.94 41.56 -2.51
N ALA A 486 6.81 42.03 -3.37
CA ALA A 486 7.48 41.18 -4.34
C ALA A 486 8.21 40.02 -3.64
N GLY A 487 8.25 38.83 -4.27
CA GLY A 487 8.81 37.63 -3.68
C GLY A 487 7.78 36.77 -2.94
N THR A 488 6.55 37.26 -2.72
CA THR A 488 5.45 36.46 -2.17
C THR A 488 5.15 35.26 -3.07
N LEU A 489 5.00 34.05 -2.47
CA LEU A 489 4.63 32.84 -3.17
C LEU A 489 3.12 32.66 -3.14
N VAL A 490 2.60 32.12 -4.23
CA VAL A 490 1.16 31.86 -4.43
C VAL A 490 0.97 30.44 -4.94
N VAL A 491 0.07 29.72 -4.32
CA VAL A 491 -0.49 28.46 -4.81
C VAL A 491 -1.90 28.77 -5.30
N ASP A 492 -2.09 28.81 -6.62
CA ASP A 492 -3.43 28.91 -7.23
C ASP A 492 -4.08 27.53 -7.27
N LEU A 493 -5.28 27.39 -6.72
CA LEU A 493 -5.99 26.13 -6.70
C LEU A 493 -6.58 25.75 -8.08
N ALA A 494 -6.65 26.70 -9.03
CA ALA A 494 -7.04 26.46 -10.42
C ALA A 494 -5.91 25.83 -11.23
N GLN A 495 -5.35 24.72 -10.73
CA GLN A 495 -4.29 23.94 -11.33
C GLN A 495 -4.64 22.43 -11.33
N PRO A 496 -4.00 21.59 -12.15
CA PRO A 496 -4.28 20.15 -12.16
C PRO A 496 -4.15 19.50 -10.78
N GLN A 497 -3.19 19.94 -9.97
CA GLN A 497 -2.97 19.46 -8.60
C GLN A 497 -3.71 20.30 -7.54
N GLY A 498 -4.77 21.00 -7.92
CA GLY A 498 -5.53 21.85 -6.99
C GLY A 498 -6.11 21.11 -5.80
N ARG A 499 -6.58 19.86 -5.98
CA ARG A 499 -7.09 19.02 -4.89
C ARG A 499 -6.00 18.58 -3.92
N VAL A 500 -4.82 18.22 -4.43
CA VAL A 500 -3.64 17.92 -3.61
C VAL A 500 -3.20 19.16 -2.83
N ALA A 501 -3.09 20.31 -3.51
CA ALA A 501 -2.72 21.56 -2.89
C ALA A 501 -3.71 21.94 -1.77
N LYS A 502 -5.00 21.76 -2.01
CA LYS A 502 -6.03 22.01 -1.01
C LYS A 502 -5.90 21.05 0.17
N ALA A 503 -5.78 19.75 -0.05
CA ALA A 503 -5.63 18.74 1.00
C ALA A 503 -4.37 18.97 1.87
N LEU A 504 -3.29 19.52 1.28
CA LEU A 504 -2.06 19.88 2.00
C LEU A 504 -2.19 21.16 2.83
N LEU A 505 -3.00 22.12 2.37
CA LEU A 505 -2.97 23.51 2.87
C LEU A 505 -4.25 23.95 3.57
N GLU A 506 -5.37 23.22 3.45
CA GLU A 506 -6.58 23.59 4.18
C GLU A 506 -6.42 23.41 5.68
N LEU A 507 -7.00 24.30 6.46
CA LEU A 507 -6.91 24.29 7.91
C LEU A 507 -7.74 23.14 8.52
N GLU A 508 -8.88 22.88 7.94
CA GLU A 508 -9.84 21.88 8.40
C GLU A 508 -10.33 21.03 7.24
N THR A 509 -10.30 19.72 7.42
CA THR A 509 -10.90 18.76 6.51
C THR A 509 -12.06 18.07 7.24
N PRO A 510 -13.32 18.45 6.94
CA PRO A 510 -14.47 17.80 7.56
C PRO A 510 -14.51 16.31 7.24
N GLN A 511 -14.80 15.50 8.25
CA GLN A 511 -15.04 14.06 8.09
C GLN A 511 -16.53 13.81 7.81
N ASP A 512 -16.80 12.69 7.12
CA ASP A 512 -18.15 12.15 7.07
C ASP A 512 -18.47 11.49 8.42
N ASP A 513 -19.74 11.46 8.79
CA ASP A 513 -20.19 10.65 9.91
C ASP A 513 -20.00 9.17 9.55
N ALA A 514 -19.30 8.42 10.40
CA ALA A 514 -19.02 7.00 10.23
C ALA A 514 -20.24 6.15 10.63
#